data_cfd3011743f6fa0e9e48818065663eb2
#
_entry.id   cfd3011743f6fa0e9e48818065663eb2
#
_cell.length_a   1.000
_cell.length_b   1.000
_cell.length_c   1.000
_cell.angle_alpha   90.00
_cell.angle_beta   90.00
_cell.angle_gamma   90.00
#
_symmetry.space_group_name_H-M   'P 1'
#
loop_
_entity.id
_entity.type
_entity.pdbx_description
1 polymer ?
#
loop_
_entity_poly.entity_id
_entity_poly.type
_entity_poly.pdbx_seq_one_letter_code
_entity_poly.pdbx_strand_id
1 'polypeptide(L)'
;IPNITLSVVIAADGLLHRPDISAEEKSLQLFLQVAGRAGRAQKKGKVIFQTYKPNHPVISYLQKRDYERFLIENSRLRKDANLFPFCTICLLKLSGENYELTESIAIKLAKYLLSFCEKKNWKLIGPAPSLIAKVGKKFRWQILIHGPEGTKIPLPDRSILWKLIPKNVFLTIDVNPAEL
;
A
#
# COMPACT_ATOMS: atom_id res chain seq x y z
N ILE A 1 -9.79 -14.96 25.03
CA ILE A 1 -11.12 -15.34 25.58
C ILE A 1 -11.26 -16.84 25.34
N PRO A 2 -11.38 -17.67 26.39
CA PRO A 2 -11.62 -19.09 26.25
C PRO A 2 -13.08 -19.36 25.78
N ASN A 3 -13.28 -20.46 25.05
CA ASN A 3 -14.63 -20.98 24.67
C ASN A 3 -15.44 -20.12 23.67
N ILE A 4 -14.80 -19.47 22.69
CA ILE A 4 -15.51 -18.83 21.60
C ILE A 4 -16.11 -19.90 20.69
N THR A 5 -17.43 -19.95 20.58
CA THR A 5 -18.17 -20.86 19.71
C THR A 5 -18.69 -20.19 18.43
N LEU A 6 -18.76 -18.85 18.42
CA LEU A 6 -19.15 -18.05 17.27
C LEU A 6 -18.25 -16.81 17.15
N SER A 7 -17.70 -16.57 15.96
CA SER A 7 -17.05 -15.33 15.58
C SER A 7 -17.74 -14.76 14.34
N VAL A 8 -18.00 -13.46 14.32
CA VAL A 8 -18.63 -12.80 13.17
C VAL A 8 -17.74 -11.63 12.72
N VAL A 9 -17.39 -11.59 11.45
CA VAL A 9 -16.72 -10.46 10.81
C VAL A 9 -17.75 -9.70 10.00
N ILE A 10 -18.07 -8.49 10.43
CA ILE A 10 -19.01 -7.61 9.76
C ILE A 10 -18.27 -6.77 8.74
N ALA A 11 -18.86 -6.58 7.54
CA ALA A 11 -18.33 -5.74 6.46
C ALA A 11 -16.87 -6.10 6.07
N ALA A 12 -16.61 -7.38 5.80
CA ALA A 12 -15.29 -7.87 5.40
C ALA A 12 -14.72 -7.13 4.16
N ASP A 13 -15.59 -6.59 3.30
CA ASP A 13 -15.24 -5.83 2.10
C ASP A 13 -14.38 -4.60 2.39
N GLY A 14 -14.56 -3.94 3.53
CA GLY A 14 -13.77 -2.77 3.93
C GLY A 14 -12.26 -3.06 4.07
N LEU A 15 -11.89 -4.31 4.32
CA LEU A 15 -10.50 -4.74 4.36
C LEU A 15 -9.99 -5.14 2.98
N LEU A 16 -10.84 -5.79 2.17
CA LEU A 16 -10.50 -6.31 0.84
C LEU A 16 -10.28 -5.19 -0.19
N HIS A 17 -10.95 -4.04 -0.03
CA HIS A 17 -10.93 -2.95 -1.01
C HIS A 17 -10.03 -1.77 -0.60
N ARG A 18 -9.11 -1.99 0.31
CA ARG A 18 -8.09 -0.97 0.58
C ARG A 18 -7.20 -0.79 -0.65
N PRO A 19 -6.86 0.45 -1.05
CA PRO A 19 -5.94 0.72 -2.15
C PRO A 19 -4.49 0.49 -1.69
N ASP A 20 -4.18 -0.74 -1.34
CA ASP A 20 -2.88 -1.20 -0.86
C ASP A 20 -2.58 -2.54 -1.53
N ILE A 21 -1.38 -2.68 -2.08
CA ILE A 21 -0.92 -3.90 -2.76
C ILE A 21 -1.00 -5.13 -1.84
N SER A 22 -0.84 -4.92 -0.54
CA SER A 22 -0.89 -5.99 0.47
C SER A 22 -2.27 -6.17 1.12
N ALA A 23 -3.31 -5.45 0.67
CA ALA A 23 -4.63 -5.48 1.29
C ALA A 23 -5.25 -6.88 1.32
N GLU A 24 -5.18 -7.60 0.22
CA GLU A 24 -5.72 -8.97 0.12
C GLU A 24 -4.99 -9.95 1.05
N GLU A 25 -3.66 -9.86 1.09
CA GLU A 25 -2.82 -10.70 1.95
C GLU A 25 -3.08 -10.42 3.43
N LYS A 26 -3.07 -9.15 3.84
CA LYS A 26 -3.38 -8.73 5.21
C LYS A 26 -4.80 -9.15 5.61
N SER A 27 -5.76 -9.05 4.68
CA SER A 27 -7.14 -9.47 4.92
C SER A 27 -7.24 -10.98 5.15
N LEU A 28 -6.61 -11.78 4.29
CA LEU A 28 -6.61 -13.23 4.44
C LEU A 28 -5.95 -13.67 5.73
N GLN A 29 -4.80 -13.07 6.10
CA GLN A 29 -4.13 -13.33 7.37
C GLN A 29 -5.04 -13.03 8.57
N LEU A 30 -5.68 -11.87 8.58
CA LEU A 30 -6.59 -11.49 9.64
C LEU A 30 -7.81 -12.43 9.72
N PHE A 31 -8.38 -12.78 8.59
CA PHE A 31 -9.54 -13.68 8.52
C PHE A 31 -9.19 -15.09 9.02
N LEU A 32 -8.01 -15.61 8.66
CA LEU A 32 -7.50 -16.88 9.16
C LEU A 32 -7.24 -16.84 10.67
N GLN A 33 -6.71 -15.73 11.19
CA GLN A 33 -6.53 -15.56 12.65
C GLN A 33 -7.87 -15.57 13.40
N VAL A 34 -8.89 -14.88 12.86
CA VAL A 34 -10.25 -14.89 13.43
C VAL A 34 -10.85 -16.29 13.35
N ALA A 35 -10.70 -16.96 12.21
CA ALA A 35 -11.18 -18.33 12.02
C ALA A 35 -10.51 -19.32 12.98
N GLY A 36 -9.23 -19.15 13.27
CA GLY A 36 -8.48 -19.99 14.20
C GLY A 36 -8.82 -19.77 15.67
N ARG A 37 -9.59 -18.72 16.02
CA ARG A 37 -10.01 -18.45 17.41
C ARG A 37 -11.32 -19.13 17.78
N ALA A 38 -12.17 -19.45 16.82
CA ALA A 38 -13.43 -20.15 17.05
C ALA A 38 -13.19 -21.68 17.12
N GLY A 39 -13.80 -22.33 18.11
CA GLY A 39 -13.74 -23.80 18.19
C GLY A 39 -12.49 -24.37 18.85
N ARG A 40 -11.94 -23.71 19.86
CA ARG A 40 -10.90 -24.28 20.73
C ARG A 40 -11.54 -25.15 21.81
N ALA A 41 -10.82 -26.20 22.24
CA ALA A 41 -11.28 -27.26 23.14
C ALA A 41 -12.32 -28.21 22.48
N GLN A 42 -13.24 -28.75 23.21
CA GLN A 42 -14.17 -29.79 22.75
C GLN A 42 -15.39 -29.29 21.97
N LYS A 43 -15.52 -27.95 21.76
CA LYS A 43 -16.69 -27.36 21.08
C LYS A 43 -16.36 -26.94 19.66
N LYS A 44 -17.16 -27.36 18.71
CA LYS A 44 -17.08 -26.89 17.32
C LYS A 44 -17.41 -25.39 17.26
N GLY A 45 -16.51 -24.59 16.68
CA GLY A 45 -16.70 -23.17 16.46
C GLY A 45 -17.25 -22.88 15.06
N LYS A 46 -18.04 -21.83 14.95
CA LYS A 46 -18.55 -21.29 13.69
C LYS A 46 -17.99 -19.89 13.46
N VAL A 47 -17.57 -19.60 12.22
CA VAL A 47 -17.15 -18.25 11.83
C VAL A 47 -18.02 -17.81 10.67
N ILE A 48 -18.53 -16.59 10.74
CA ILE A 48 -19.37 -15.99 9.70
C ILE A 48 -18.65 -14.74 9.20
N PHE A 49 -18.48 -14.65 7.88
CA PHE A 49 -17.97 -13.46 7.21
C PHE A 49 -19.10 -12.83 6.40
N GLN A 50 -19.47 -11.60 6.76
CA GLN A 50 -20.45 -10.83 5.99
C GLN A 50 -19.70 -10.08 4.89
N THR A 51 -20.09 -10.31 3.63
CA THR A 51 -19.48 -9.68 2.46
C THR A 51 -20.49 -9.55 1.32
N TYR A 52 -20.37 -8.49 0.52
CA TYR A 52 -21.10 -8.33 -0.73
C TYR A 52 -20.48 -9.11 -1.90
N LYS A 53 -19.25 -9.63 -1.72
CA LYS A 53 -18.51 -10.37 -2.74
C LYS A 53 -18.10 -11.76 -2.25
N PRO A 54 -19.06 -12.70 -2.06
CA PRO A 54 -18.76 -14.04 -1.54
C PRO A 54 -17.80 -14.84 -2.45
N ASN A 55 -17.73 -14.51 -3.74
CA ASN A 55 -16.86 -15.14 -4.72
C ASN A 55 -15.48 -14.46 -4.84
N HIS A 56 -15.13 -13.52 -3.96
CA HIS A 56 -13.80 -12.91 -3.97
C HIS A 56 -12.71 -13.97 -3.74
N PRO A 57 -11.57 -13.94 -4.48
CA PRO A 57 -10.50 -14.94 -4.34
C PRO A 57 -10.07 -15.17 -2.89
N VAL A 58 -9.88 -14.10 -2.11
CA VAL A 58 -9.52 -14.17 -0.68
C VAL A 58 -10.51 -15.02 0.12
N ILE A 59 -11.82 -14.88 -0.14
CA ILE A 59 -12.86 -15.68 0.54
C ILE A 59 -12.76 -17.15 0.15
N SER A 60 -12.47 -17.45 -1.12
CA SER A 60 -12.26 -18.83 -1.60
C SER A 60 -11.06 -19.47 -0.90
N TYR A 61 -9.92 -18.77 -0.80
CA TYR A 61 -8.74 -19.28 -0.09
C TYR A 61 -8.97 -19.42 1.41
N LEU A 62 -9.72 -18.51 2.02
CA LEU A 62 -10.13 -18.59 3.42
C LEU A 62 -10.94 -19.87 3.71
N GLN A 63 -11.92 -20.18 2.85
CA GLN A 63 -12.75 -21.39 2.97
C GLN A 63 -11.93 -22.67 2.86
N LYS A 64 -10.96 -22.70 1.95
CA LYS A 64 -10.05 -23.84 1.73
C LYS A 64 -8.93 -23.91 2.77
N ARG A 65 -8.73 -22.84 3.54
CA ARG A 65 -7.58 -22.66 4.44
C ARG A 65 -6.23 -22.81 3.74
N ASP A 66 -6.16 -22.40 2.47
CA ASP A 66 -5.01 -22.60 1.60
C ASP A 66 -4.24 -21.28 1.43
N TYR A 67 -3.59 -20.86 2.51
CA TYR A 67 -2.80 -19.61 2.54
C TYR A 67 -1.55 -19.70 1.66
N GLU A 68 -0.93 -20.86 1.61
CA GLU A 68 0.30 -21.09 0.84
C GLU A 68 0.05 -20.89 -0.67
N ARG A 69 -1.00 -21.54 -1.17
CA ARG A 69 -1.39 -21.39 -2.57
C ARG A 69 -1.78 -19.93 -2.91
N PHE A 70 -2.48 -19.26 -2.01
CA PHE A 70 -2.76 -17.82 -2.16
C PHE A 70 -1.46 -17.03 -2.33
N LEU A 71 -0.44 -17.26 -1.50
CA LEU A 71 0.83 -16.54 -1.60
C LEU A 71 1.53 -16.80 -2.94
N ILE A 72 1.55 -18.04 -3.39
CA ILE A 72 2.17 -18.44 -4.67
C ILE A 72 1.47 -17.70 -5.82
N GLU A 73 0.14 -17.75 -5.89
CA GLU A 73 -0.62 -17.10 -6.97
C GLU A 73 -0.53 -15.58 -6.91
N ASN A 74 -0.61 -14.99 -5.71
CA ASN A 74 -0.45 -13.54 -5.52
C ASN A 74 0.95 -13.07 -5.92
N SER A 75 2.00 -13.82 -5.54
CA SER A 75 3.38 -13.55 -5.93
C SER A 75 3.56 -13.57 -7.46
N ARG A 76 2.96 -14.57 -8.14
CA ARG A 76 2.98 -14.64 -9.61
C ARG A 76 2.30 -13.43 -10.25
N LEU A 77 1.10 -13.07 -9.79
CA LEU A 77 0.38 -11.88 -10.29
C LEU A 77 1.18 -10.59 -10.11
N ARG A 78 1.83 -10.43 -8.94
CA ARG A 78 2.71 -9.27 -8.69
C ARG A 78 3.90 -9.25 -9.63
N LYS A 79 4.51 -10.40 -9.91
CA LYS A 79 5.63 -10.52 -10.85
C LYS A 79 5.20 -10.16 -12.27
N ASP A 80 4.09 -10.71 -12.74
CA ASP A 80 3.56 -10.45 -14.09
C ASP A 80 3.17 -8.97 -14.27
N ALA A 81 2.67 -8.34 -13.21
CA ALA A 81 2.33 -6.91 -13.19
C ALA A 81 3.51 -5.99 -12.84
N ASN A 82 4.72 -6.53 -12.64
CA ASN A 82 5.90 -5.78 -12.21
C ASN A 82 5.64 -4.91 -10.97
N LEU A 83 5.03 -5.51 -9.95
CA LEU A 83 4.73 -4.88 -8.67
C LEU A 83 5.73 -5.34 -7.59
N PHE A 84 5.82 -4.58 -6.50
CA PHE A 84 6.67 -4.96 -5.36
C PHE A 84 6.31 -6.39 -4.85
N PRO A 85 7.29 -7.28 -4.59
CA PRO A 85 8.74 -7.03 -4.48
C PRO A 85 9.55 -7.15 -5.80
N PHE A 86 8.93 -7.40 -6.95
CA PHE A 86 9.61 -7.59 -8.25
C PHE A 86 9.97 -6.26 -8.95
N CYS A 87 9.87 -5.17 -8.26
CA CYS A 87 10.31 -3.84 -8.68
C CYS A 87 10.83 -3.06 -7.48
N THR A 88 11.50 -1.94 -7.71
CA THR A 88 11.86 -0.97 -6.68
C THR A 88 10.92 0.21 -6.77
N ILE A 89 10.36 0.60 -5.63
CA ILE A 89 9.42 1.73 -5.51
C ILE A 89 10.03 2.77 -4.58
N CYS A 90 9.90 4.05 -4.94
CA CYS A 90 10.21 5.14 -4.05
C CYS A 90 9.04 6.12 -4.01
N LEU A 91 8.49 6.33 -2.84
CA LEU A 91 7.37 7.21 -2.60
C LEU A 91 7.85 8.50 -1.93
N LEU A 92 7.69 9.63 -2.62
CA LEU A 92 7.95 10.95 -2.09
C LEU A 92 6.62 11.55 -1.66
N LYS A 93 6.50 11.87 -0.37
CA LYS A 93 5.30 12.51 0.21
C LYS A 93 5.66 13.95 0.59
N LEU A 94 4.91 14.91 0.04
CA LEU A 94 5.01 16.31 0.41
C LEU A 94 3.81 16.69 1.29
N SER A 95 4.05 17.49 2.32
CA SER A 95 2.97 17.98 3.18
C SER A 95 3.21 19.42 3.62
N GLY A 96 2.17 20.26 3.55
CA GLY A 96 2.22 21.66 3.91
C GLY A 96 0.84 22.21 4.25
N GLU A 97 0.80 23.34 4.98
CA GLU A 97 -0.47 23.95 5.38
C GLU A 97 -1.15 24.74 4.25
N ASN A 98 -0.37 25.23 3.29
CA ASN A 98 -0.90 25.92 2.11
C ASN A 98 -1.04 24.93 0.95
N TYR A 99 -2.25 24.78 0.46
CA TYR A 99 -2.57 23.83 -0.62
C TYR A 99 -1.80 24.17 -1.91
N GLU A 100 -1.94 25.39 -2.40
CA GLU A 100 -1.37 25.84 -3.68
C GLU A 100 0.16 25.77 -3.68
N LEU A 101 0.77 26.18 -2.57
CA LEU A 101 2.22 26.09 -2.41
C LEU A 101 2.67 24.62 -2.44
N THR A 102 2.01 23.75 -1.67
CA THR A 102 2.38 22.33 -1.59
C THR A 102 2.23 21.64 -2.96
N GLU A 103 1.15 21.93 -3.68
CA GLU A 103 0.93 21.47 -5.05
C GLU A 103 2.03 21.96 -6.00
N SER A 104 2.30 23.27 -6.00
CA SER A 104 3.30 23.87 -6.91
C SER A 104 4.69 23.28 -6.67
N ILE A 105 5.06 23.01 -5.41
CA ILE A 105 6.33 22.37 -5.06
C ILE A 105 6.34 20.90 -5.51
N ALA A 106 5.23 20.17 -5.36
CA ALA A 106 5.11 18.80 -5.85
C ALA A 106 5.31 18.73 -7.39
N ILE A 107 4.69 19.65 -8.13
CA ILE A 107 4.83 19.75 -9.58
C ILE A 107 6.29 20.08 -9.97
N LYS A 108 6.90 21.05 -9.31
CA LYS A 108 8.30 21.44 -9.58
C LYS A 108 9.24 20.27 -9.31
N LEU A 109 9.05 19.57 -8.18
CA LEU A 109 9.86 18.42 -7.81
C LEU A 109 9.70 17.28 -8.82
N ALA A 110 8.48 16.96 -9.24
CA ALA A 110 8.22 15.93 -10.23
C ALA A 110 8.91 16.23 -11.57
N LYS A 111 8.78 17.46 -12.08
CA LYS A 111 9.46 17.91 -13.29
C LYS A 111 10.98 17.78 -13.19
N TYR A 112 11.54 18.15 -12.03
CA TYR A 112 12.97 18.03 -11.80
C TYR A 112 13.44 16.58 -11.77
N LEU A 113 12.70 15.68 -11.11
CA LEU A 113 13.03 14.26 -10.99
C LEU A 113 12.83 13.48 -12.29
N LEU A 114 11.95 13.93 -13.18
CA LEU A 114 11.63 13.25 -14.42
C LEU A 114 12.89 12.96 -15.26
N SER A 115 13.78 13.95 -15.40
CA SER A 115 15.03 13.81 -16.16
C SER A 115 15.99 12.75 -15.57
N PHE A 116 15.96 12.52 -14.27
CA PHE A 116 16.75 11.46 -13.61
C PHE A 116 16.13 10.09 -13.82
N CYS A 117 14.80 10.02 -13.83
CA CYS A 117 14.06 8.79 -14.04
C CYS A 117 14.23 8.29 -15.48
N GLU A 118 14.03 9.14 -16.48
CA GLU A 118 14.15 8.81 -17.91
C GLU A 118 15.54 8.27 -18.26
N LYS A 119 16.59 8.92 -17.78
CA LYS A 119 18.00 8.47 -18.00
C LYS A 119 18.30 7.06 -17.49
N LYS A 120 17.52 6.54 -16.55
CA LYS A 120 17.73 5.24 -15.91
C LYS A 120 16.60 4.25 -16.15
N ASN A 121 15.71 4.55 -17.09
CA ASN A 121 14.54 3.72 -17.40
C ASN A 121 13.62 3.47 -16.20
N TRP A 122 13.44 4.52 -15.38
CA TRP A 122 12.49 4.55 -14.29
C TRP A 122 11.25 5.33 -14.69
N LYS A 123 10.10 4.95 -14.14
CA LYS A 123 8.83 5.65 -14.35
C LYS A 123 8.53 6.57 -13.17
N LEU A 124 8.06 7.78 -13.45
CA LEU A 124 7.55 8.71 -12.45
C LEU A 124 6.04 8.83 -12.64
N ILE A 125 5.30 8.65 -11.57
CA ILE A 125 3.84 8.70 -11.52
C ILE A 125 3.43 9.82 -10.54
N GLY A 126 2.54 10.68 -10.97
CA GLY A 126 2.15 11.88 -10.23
C GLY A 126 2.85 13.14 -10.75
N PRO A 127 2.81 14.28 -9.98
CA PRO A 127 2.27 14.36 -8.63
C PRO A 127 0.76 14.20 -8.56
N ALA A 128 0.26 13.65 -7.46
CA ALA A 128 -1.16 13.51 -7.18
C ALA A 128 -1.43 13.78 -5.69
N PRO A 129 -2.64 14.21 -5.31
CA PRO A 129 -3.03 14.21 -3.91
C PRO A 129 -2.90 12.81 -3.31
N SER A 130 -2.40 12.72 -2.07
CA SER A 130 -2.39 11.43 -1.37
C SER A 130 -3.80 10.91 -1.14
N LEU A 131 -3.96 9.60 -0.92
CA LEU A 131 -5.26 8.97 -0.64
C LEU A 131 -6.03 9.70 0.47
N ILE A 132 -5.33 10.10 1.53
CA ILE A 132 -5.86 11.02 2.53
C ILE A 132 -5.21 12.38 2.26
N ALA A 133 -5.87 13.17 1.40
CA ALA A 133 -5.34 14.43 0.89
C ALA A 133 -5.11 15.50 1.97
N LYS A 134 -5.79 15.40 3.12
CA LYS A 134 -5.64 16.33 4.23
C LYS A 134 -5.65 15.61 5.59
N VAL A 135 -4.66 15.89 6.41
CA VAL A 135 -4.59 15.41 7.80
C VAL A 135 -4.30 16.60 8.71
N GLY A 136 -5.25 16.89 9.61
CA GLY A 136 -5.21 18.10 10.41
C GLY A 136 -5.21 19.35 9.52
N LYS A 137 -4.19 20.19 9.67
CA LYS A 137 -4.02 21.41 8.86
C LYS A 137 -3.16 21.21 7.60
N LYS A 138 -2.60 20.01 7.37
CA LYS A 138 -1.64 19.76 6.29
C LYS A 138 -2.29 19.08 5.10
N PHE A 139 -2.11 19.63 3.92
CA PHE A 139 -2.40 19.02 2.62
C PHE A 139 -1.26 18.13 2.20
N ARG A 140 -1.56 17.00 1.55
CA ARG A 140 -0.60 15.96 1.21
C ARG A 140 -0.60 15.67 -0.28
N TRP A 141 0.58 15.65 -0.87
CA TRP A 141 0.86 15.27 -2.24
C TRP A 141 1.86 14.14 -2.30
N GLN A 142 1.78 13.32 -3.33
CA GLN A 142 2.68 12.21 -3.51
C GLN A 142 3.20 12.10 -4.94
N ILE A 143 4.44 11.63 -5.05
CA ILE A 143 5.11 11.29 -6.30
C ILE A 143 5.64 9.87 -6.11
N LEU A 144 5.30 8.96 -7.01
CA LEU A 144 5.78 7.59 -7.00
C LEU A 144 6.84 7.43 -8.10
N ILE A 145 8.01 6.91 -7.74
CA ILE A 145 9.05 6.52 -8.68
C ILE A 145 9.12 5.00 -8.66
N HIS A 146 9.03 4.39 -9.84
CA HIS A 146 8.98 2.95 -10.02
C HIS A 146 10.05 2.52 -11.01
N GLY A 147 10.84 1.52 -10.68
CA GLY A 147 11.93 1.04 -11.54
C GLY A 147 12.32 -0.40 -11.28
N PRO A 148 13.34 -0.91 -12.00
CA PRO A 148 13.76 -2.30 -11.91
C PRO A 148 14.18 -2.69 -10.49
N GLU A 149 13.89 -3.94 -10.13
CA GLU A 149 14.28 -4.52 -8.85
C GLU A 149 15.78 -4.40 -8.59
N GLY A 150 16.14 -4.08 -7.33
CA GLY A 150 17.52 -4.01 -6.87
C GLY A 150 18.37 -2.87 -7.47
N THR A 151 17.79 -2.00 -8.29
CA THR A 151 18.51 -0.89 -8.90
C THR A 151 18.49 0.36 -8.01
N LYS A 152 19.57 1.16 -8.10
CA LYS A 152 19.68 2.41 -7.35
C LYS A 152 18.65 3.43 -7.81
N ILE A 153 17.85 3.92 -6.87
CA ILE A 153 16.81 4.93 -7.12
C ILE A 153 17.44 6.19 -7.71
N PRO A 154 16.89 6.75 -8.80
CA PRO A 154 17.45 7.91 -9.50
C PRO A 154 17.08 9.23 -8.79
N LEU A 155 17.51 9.38 -7.55
CA LEU A 155 17.37 10.62 -6.81
C LEU A 155 18.66 11.43 -6.86
N PRO A 156 18.59 12.76 -6.97
CA PRO A 156 19.73 13.64 -6.81
C PRO A 156 20.22 13.63 -5.35
N ASP A 157 21.36 14.25 -5.11
CA ASP A 157 21.91 14.38 -3.77
C ASP A 157 20.92 15.07 -2.82
N ARG A 158 20.88 14.59 -1.59
CA ARG A 158 19.97 15.10 -0.57
C ARG A 158 20.03 16.62 -0.42
N SER A 159 21.24 17.19 -0.45
CA SER A 159 21.43 18.64 -0.35
C SER A 159 20.72 19.43 -1.46
N ILE A 160 20.63 18.87 -2.65
CA ILE A 160 19.94 19.48 -3.79
C ILE A 160 18.43 19.39 -3.60
N LEU A 161 17.93 18.20 -3.22
CA LEU A 161 16.50 18.00 -2.96
C LEU A 161 15.97 18.96 -1.90
N TRP A 162 16.71 19.10 -0.80
CA TRP A 162 16.28 19.98 0.31
C TRP A 162 16.31 21.47 -0.05
N LYS A 163 17.15 21.90 -0.99
CA LYS A 163 17.13 23.27 -1.51
C LYS A 163 15.88 23.58 -2.34
N LEU A 164 15.26 22.57 -2.93
CA LEU A 164 14.03 22.73 -3.72
C LEU A 164 12.78 22.84 -2.84
N ILE A 165 12.87 22.43 -1.57
CA ILE A 165 11.73 22.35 -0.65
C ILE A 165 11.79 23.53 0.32
N PRO A 166 10.82 24.45 0.32
CA PRO A 166 10.77 25.54 1.27
C PRO A 166 10.47 25.04 2.69
N LYS A 167 10.85 25.83 3.71
CA LYS A 167 10.77 25.43 5.13
C LYS A 167 9.37 25.06 5.63
N ASN A 168 8.33 25.54 4.97
CA ASN A 168 6.92 25.30 5.31
C ASN A 168 6.31 24.08 4.57
N VAL A 169 7.10 23.38 3.76
CA VAL A 169 6.72 22.11 3.12
C VAL A 169 7.66 21.01 3.60
N PHE A 170 7.10 19.91 4.04
CA PHE A 170 7.86 18.74 4.49
C PHE A 170 7.92 17.71 3.39
N LEU A 171 9.10 17.18 3.11
CA LEU A 171 9.34 16.07 2.21
C LEU A 171 9.73 14.83 3.00
N THR A 172 9.02 13.73 2.79
CA THR A 172 9.39 12.38 3.26
C THR A 172 9.67 11.50 2.06
N ILE A 173 10.73 10.72 2.13
CA ILE A 173 11.11 9.74 1.09
C ILE A 173 11.06 8.37 1.73
N ASP A 174 10.25 7.49 1.14
CA ASP A 174 10.00 6.14 1.63
C ASP A 174 10.34 5.14 0.50
N VAL A 175 11.27 4.24 0.78
CA VAL A 175 11.75 3.24 -0.20
C VAL A 175 11.09 1.91 0.08
N ASN A 176 10.46 1.34 -0.94
CA ASN A 176 9.66 0.13 -0.84
C ASN A 176 8.64 0.19 0.30
N PRO A 177 7.76 1.21 0.29
CA PRO A 177 6.81 1.43 1.37
C PRO A 177 5.89 0.23 1.52
N ALA A 178 5.54 -0.09 2.76
CA ALA A 178 4.59 -1.16 3.07
C ALA A 178 3.16 -0.80 2.65
N GLU A 179 2.87 0.51 2.54
CA GLU A 179 1.57 1.07 2.13
C GLU A 179 1.80 2.27 1.19
N LEU A 180 1.02 2.35 0.13
CA LEU A 180 1.08 3.44 -0.87
C LEU A 180 0.11 4.58 -0.55
#